data_b75738170da1ef02245103f91767567a
#
_entry.id   b75738170da1ef02245103f91767567a
#
_cell.length_a   1.000
_cell.length_b   1.000
_cell.length_c   1.000
_cell.angle_alpha   90.00
_cell.angle_beta   90.00
_cell.angle_gamma   90.00
#
_symmetry.space_group_name_H-M   'P 1'
#
loop_
_entity.id
_entity.type
_entity.pdbx_description
1 polymer ?
#
loop_
_entity_poly.entity_id
_entity_poly.type
_entity_poly.pdbx_seq_one_letter_code
_entity_poly.pdbx_strand_id
1 'polypeptide(L)'
;MPSTASDPSVPAAARVLRRHRETADTWTLELKMANDSPAPPFAPGQFNMLYLFGVGESAISLSGDPARSDRLVHTVRAVGPVSRGISALSRGAAVGVRGPFGTAWPLEHAAGADVVIVAGGLGLAPLRPALYRLLATRRRYGRVVLLYGTRSPSDVLFQRELEQWRHSGEIDVRITVDHALETWRGHVGVV
;
A
#
# COMPACT_ATOMS: atom_id res chain seq x y z
N MET A 1 2.64 28.28 23.67
CA MET A 1 3.77 27.34 23.58
C MET A 1 4.12 27.16 22.13
N PRO A 2 5.33 27.51 21.67
CA PRO A 2 5.70 27.27 20.30
C PRO A 2 5.73 25.75 20.08
N SER A 3 4.99 25.27 19.06
CA SER A 3 5.08 23.91 18.55
C SER A 3 6.53 23.71 18.10
N THR A 4 7.29 22.88 18.79
CA THR A 4 8.59 22.43 18.29
C THR A 4 8.31 21.61 17.03
N ALA A 5 8.45 22.24 15.87
CA ALA A 5 8.48 21.52 14.61
C ALA A 5 9.55 20.44 14.77
N SER A 6 9.14 19.17 14.78
CA SER A 6 10.08 18.06 14.84
C SER A 6 10.99 18.14 13.62
N ASP A 7 12.30 18.02 13.84
CA ASP A 7 13.28 17.99 12.76
C ASP A 7 12.88 16.88 11.74
N PRO A 8 12.61 17.23 10.48
CA PRO A 8 12.15 16.26 9.47
C PRO A 8 13.19 15.17 9.14
N SER A 9 14.44 15.34 9.59
CA SER A 9 15.47 14.31 9.47
C SER A 9 15.38 13.23 10.54
N VAL A 10 14.68 13.50 11.66
CA VAL A 10 14.55 12.56 12.79
C VAL A 10 13.29 11.71 12.58
N PRO A 11 13.42 10.37 12.53
CA PRO A 11 12.25 9.49 12.42
C PRO A 11 11.34 9.61 13.65
N ALA A 12 10.05 9.85 13.40
CA ALA A 12 9.05 9.78 14.46
C ALA A 12 8.81 8.32 14.84
N ALA A 13 8.64 8.03 16.13
CA ALA A 13 8.39 6.69 16.61
C ALA A 13 6.95 6.24 16.28
N ALA A 14 6.82 5.02 15.79
CA ALA A 14 5.55 4.34 15.60
C ALA A 14 5.64 2.91 16.15
N ARG A 15 4.49 2.26 16.35
CA ARG A 15 4.40 0.88 16.79
C ARG A 15 3.57 0.06 15.81
N VAL A 16 3.96 -1.18 15.60
CA VAL A 16 3.19 -2.14 14.80
C VAL A 16 1.89 -2.48 15.54
N LEU A 17 0.74 -2.11 14.97
CA LEU A 17 -0.58 -2.51 15.45
C LEU A 17 -0.94 -3.92 14.99
N ARG A 18 -0.73 -4.16 13.70
CA ARG A 18 -1.07 -5.40 13.04
C ARG A 18 -0.05 -5.73 11.97
N ARG A 19 0.20 -7.01 11.80
CA ARG A 19 0.99 -7.57 10.71
C ARG A 19 0.16 -8.65 10.03
N HIS A 20 0.02 -8.55 8.72
CA HIS A 20 -0.68 -9.53 7.90
C HIS A 20 0.25 -10.06 6.82
N ARG A 21 0.23 -11.37 6.60
CA ARG A 21 0.99 -12.01 5.53
C ARG A 21 0.16 -11.99 4.25
N GLU A 22 0.68 -11.37 3.22
CA GLU A 22 0.04 -11.33 1.89
C GLU A 22 0.48 -12.51 1.03
N THR A 23 1.79 -12.75 0.96
CA THR A 23 2.40 -13.85 0.18
C THR A 23 3.52 -14.52 0.98
N ALA A 24 4.30 -15.40 0.36
CA ALA A 24 5.42 -16.09 1.00
C ALA A 24 6.48 -15.11 1.54
N ASP A 25 6.70 -13.98 0.86
CA ASP A 25 7.77 -13.01 1.14
C ASP A 25 7.28 -11.57 1.37
N THR A 26 5.96 -11.34 1.44
CA THR A 26 5.37 -10.00 1.51
C THR A 26 4.39 -9.89 2.67
N TRP A 27 4.50 -8.80 3.43
CA TRP A 27 3.65 -8.51 4.59
C TRP A 27 3.12 -7.08 4.55
N THR A 28 1.88 -6.91 4.98
CA THR A 28 1.28 -5.61 5.26
C THR A 28 1.35 -5.33 6.76
N LEU A 29 1.90 -4.15 7.11
CA LEU A 29 1.99 -3.64 8.47
C LEU A 29 1.08 -2.43 8.63
N GLU A 30 0.30 -2.43 9.69
CA GLU A 30 -0.43 -1.26 10.18
C GLU A 30 0.37 -0.65 11.33
N LEU A 31 0.70 0.63 11.22
CA LEU A 31 1.54 1.37 12.16
C LEU A 31 0.72 2.47 12.83
N LYS A 32 0.81 2.58 14.14
CA LYS A 32 0.26 3.69 14.93
C LYS A 32 1.39 4.57 15.41
N MET A 33 1.24 5.87 15.26
CA MET A 33 2.22 6.83 15.78
C MET A 33 2.30 6.74 17.31
N ALA A 34 3.49 6.93 17.86
CA ALA A 34 3.66 7.00 19.32
C ALA A 34 2.85 8.15 19.89
N ASN A 35 2.55 8.07 21.19
CA ASN A 35 1.77 9.06 21.94
C ASN A 35 0.35 9.30 21.40
N ASP A 36 -0.22 8.31 20.68
CA ASP A 36 -1.56 8.37 20.09
C ASP A 36 -1.79 9.55 19.13
N SER A 37 -0.71 10.16 18.64
CA SER A 37 -0.80 11.20 17.62
C SER A 37 -1.47 10.66 16.36
N PRO A 38 -2.25 11.50 15.64
CA PRO A 38 -2.78 11.10 14.35
C PRO A 38 -1.65 10.81 13.38
N ALA A 39 -1.88 9.86 12.46
CA ALA A 39 -0.96 9.59 11.38
C ALA A 39 -0.83 10.83 10.48
N PRO A 40 0.37 11.17 9.99
CA PRO A 40 0.53 12.23 9.01
C PRO A 40 -0.38 12.01 7.80
N PRO A 41 -1.12 13.04 7.35
CA PRO A 41 -1.92 12.94 6.15
C PRO A 41 -1.02 12.68 4.94
N PHE A 42 -1.48 11.88 4.00
CA PHE A 42 -0.74 11.55 2.80
C PHE A 42 -1.65 11.52 1.56
N ALA A 43 -1.05 11.69 0.40
CA ALA A 43 -1.71 11.54 -0.88
C ALA A 43 -1.32 10.20 -1.55
N PRO A 44 -2.21 9.60 -2.36
CA PRO A 44 -1.89 8.42 -3.16
C PRO A 44 -0.62 8.59 -3.98
N GLY A 45 0.32 7.66 -3.91
CA GLY A 45 1.62 7.71 -4.59
C GLY A 45 2.79 8.06 -3.67
N GLN A 46 2.53 8.56 -2.47
CA GLN A 46 3.57 8.90 -1.51
C GLN A 46 4.09 7.68 -0.75
N PHE A 47 5.27 7.85 -0.15
CA PHE A 47 5.99 6.83 0.62
C PHE A 47 6.57 7.41 1.91
N ASN A 48 6.95 6.53 2.83
CA ASN A 48 7.75 6.90 4.00
C ASN A 48 9.09 6.18 3.99
N MET A 49 10.09 6.80 4.61
CA MET A 49 11.27 6.09 5.07
C MET A 49 10.90 5.37 6.36
N LEU A 50 10.99 4.05 6.35
CA LEU A 50 10.82 3.22 7.55
C LEU A 50 12.19 2.86 8.10
N TYR A 51 12.46 3.29 9.33
CA TYR A 51 13.72 3.10 10.02
C TYR A 51 13.63 1.93 11.00
N LEU A 52 14.47 0.93 10.78
CA LEU A 52 14.63 -0.20 11.70
C LEU A 52 15.85 0.08 12.57
N PHE A 53 15.63 0.23 13.87
CA PHE A 53 16.68 0.57 14.84
C PHE A 53 17.83 -0.43 14.81
N GLY A 54 19.06 0.08 14.66
CA GLY A 54 20.26 -0.72 14.59
C GLY A 54 20.55 -1.40 13.24
N VAL A 55 19.69 -1.21 12.23
CA VAL A 55 19.85 -1.83 10.89
C VAL A 55 19.91 -0.78 9.78
N GLY A 56 19.00 0.21 9.79
CA GLY A 56 18.93 1.25 8.76
C GLY A 56 17.50 1.59 8.34
N GLU A 57 17.36 2.29 7.23
CA GLU A 57 16.06 2.70 6.71
C GLU A 57 15.84 2.25 5.25
N SER A 58 14.57 2.18 4.87
CA SER A 58 14.17 1.87 3.48
C SER A 58 12.93 2.67 3.12
N ALA A 59 12.88 3.14 1.86
CA ALA A 59 11.70 3.78 1.29
C ALA A 59 10.61 2.72 1.04
N ILE A 60 9.46 2.88 1.70
CA ILE A 60 8.32 1.96 1.56
C ILE A 60 7.07 2.78 1.26
N SER A 61 6.43 2.47 0.14
CA SER A 61 5.19 3.14 -0.28
C SER A 61 4.08 2.99 0.77
N LEU A 62 3.29 4.06 0.91
CA LEU A 62 2.03 3.98 1.62
C LEU A 62 1.05 3.12 0.80
N SER A 63 0.39 2.18 1.45
CA SER A 63 -0.54 1.24 0.81
C SER A 63 -1.92 1.21 1.46
N GLY A 64 -2.19 2.11 2.41
CA GLY A 64 -3.47 2.24 3.11
C GLY A 64 -4.43 3.22 2.47
N ASP A 65 -5.63 3.28 3.05
CA ASP A 65 -6.63 4.27 2.69
C ASP A 65 -6.19 5.66 3.21
N PRO A 66 -6.02 6.68 2.32
CA PRO A 66 -5.63 8.04 2.72
C PRO A 66 -6.68 8.75 3.60
N ALA A 67 -7.92 8.29 3.62
CA ALA A 67 -8.96 8.83 4.49
C ALA A 67 -8.82 8.38 5.96
N ARG A 68 -7.97 7.40 6.23
CA ARG A 68 -7.72 6.87 7.58
C ARG A 68 -6.56 7.61 8.24
N SER A 69 -6.85 8.44 9.24
CA SER A 69 -5.85 9.19 10.01
C SER A 69 -5.39 8.48 11.30
N ASP A 70 -5.94 7.31 11.59
CA ASP A 70 -5.63 6.55 12.80
C ASP A 70 -4.38 5.65 12.67
N ARG A 71 -3.91 5.42 11.45
CA ARG A 71 -2.77 4.54 11.17
C ARG A 71 -2.12 4.81 9.83
N LEU A 72 -0.87 4.38 9.68
CA LEU A 72 -0.18 4.24 8.40
C LEU A 72 -0.16 2.75 8.02
N VAL A 73 -0.33 2.46 6.74
CA VAL A 73 -0.26 1.09 6.23
C VAL A 73 0.84 1.00 5.18
N HIS A 74 1.70 0.01 5.35
CA HIS A 74 2.82 -0.25 4.45
C HIS A 74 2.85 -1.73 4.08
N THR A 75 3.11 -2.04 2.81
CA THR A 75 3.28 -3.40 2.33
C THR A 75 4.72 -3.59 1.91
N VAL A 76 5.40 -4.54 2.58
CA VAL A 76 6.85 -4.72 2.53
C VAL A 76 7.19 -6.11 2.03
N ARG A 77 7.98 -6.18 0.97
CA ARG A 77 8.58 -7.40 0.50
C ARG A 77 9.96 -7.60 1.14
N ALA A 78 10.21 -8.78 1.69
CA ALA A 78 11.43 -9.13 2.42
C ALA A 78 12.58 -9.47 1.46
N VAL A 79 13.28 -8.46 0.94
CA VAL A 79 14.35 -8.64 -0.06
C VAL A 79 15.76 -8.29 0.46
N GLY A 80 15.87 -7.26 1.31
CA GLY A 80 17.13 -6.77 1.87
C GLY A 80 17.15 -6.83 3.41
N PRO A 81 18.26 -6.50 4.08
CA PRO A 81 18.33 -6.55 5.54
C PRO A 81 17.25 -5.73 6.24
N VAL A 82 17.05 -4.50 5.83
CA VAL A 82 16.05 -3.60 6.41
C VAL A 82 14.63 -4.11 6.18
N SER A 83 14.28 -4.43 4.92
CA SER A 83 12.92 -4.90 4.60
C SER A 83 12.61 -6.26 5.22
N ARG A 84 13.59 -7.17 5.34
CA ARG A 84 13.44 -8.43 6.10
C ARG A 84 13.18 -8.15 7.59
N GLY A 85 13.95 -7.25 8.19
CA GLY A 85 13.76 -6.88 9.59
C GLY A 85 12.41 -6.21 9.83
N ILE A 86 12.00 -5.25 8.99
CA ILE A 86 10.70 -4.59 9.10
C ILE A 86 9.56 -5.60 8.95
N SER A 87 9.62 -6.48 7.94
CA SER A 87 8.59 -7.49 7.71
C SER A 87 8.49 -8.54 8.83
N ALA A 88 9.54 -8.71 9.64
CA ALA A 88 9.57 -9.61 10.79
C ALA A 88 9.08 -8.97 12.09
N LEU A 89 8.85 -7.65 12.14
CA LEU A 89 8.41 -6.96 13.35
C LEU A 89 7.10 -7.55 13.88
N SER A 90 7.06 -7.82 15.17
CA SER A 90 5.87 -8.28 15.87
C SER A 90 4.97 -7.11 16.30
N ARG A 91 3.71 -7.40 16.64
CA ARG A 91 2.80 -6.42 17.23
C ARG A 91 3.44 -5.76 18.48
N GLY A 92 3.35 -4.45 18.56
CA GLY A 92 3.95 -3.63 19.62
C GLY A 92 5.41 -3.22 19.36
N ALA A 93 6.10 -3.84 18.40
CA ALA A 93 7.47 -3.48 18.07
C ALA A 93 7.56 -2.03 17.57
N ALA A 94 8.67 -1.36 17.88
CA ALA A 94 8.93 0.01 17.46
C ALA A 94 9.54 0.05 16.06
N VAL A 95 9.15 1.07 15.30
CA VAL A 95 9.71 1.44 14.00
C VAL A 95 9.75 2.95 13.89
N GLY A 96 10.79 3.49 13.27
CA GLY A 96 10.86 4.91 12.95
C GLY A 96 10.17 5.20 11.63
N VAL A 97 9.45 6.32 11.57
CA VAL A 97 8.74 6.76 10.34
C VAL A 97 9.14 8.18 10.02
N ARG A 98 9.54 8.43 8.81
CA ARG A 98 9.89 9.74 8.27
C ARG A 98 9.20 9.94 6.94
N GLY A 99 8.48 11.06 6.78
CA GLY A 99 7.69 11.37 5.58
C GLY A 99 6.32 11.98 5.94
N PRO A 100 5.34 11.99 5.01
CA PRO A 100 5.38 11.35 3.68
C PRO A 100 6.26 12.11 2.66
N PHE A 101 6.90 11.39 1.76
CA PHE A 101 7.71 11.90 0.67
C PHE A 101 7.10 11.54 -0.70
N GLY A 102 7.59 12.18 -1.74
CA GLY A 102 7.18 11.94 -3.12
C GLY A 102 5.96 12.74 -3.54
N THR A 103 5.61 12.62 -4.82
CA THR A 103 4.48 13.31 -5.45
C THR A 103 3.24 12.43 -5.49
N ALA A 104 2.07 13.06 -5.47
CA ALA A 104 0.78 12.37 -5.60
C ALA A 104 0.54 11.91 -7.06
N TRP A 105 -0.19 10.80 -7.21
CA TRP A 105 -0.79 10.45 -8.49
C TRP A 105 -1.78 11.55 -8.92
N PRO A 106 -1.78 11.98 -10.18
CA PRO A 106 -2.60 13.11 -10.66
C PRO A 106 -4.07 12.72 -10.90
N LEU A 107 -4.71 12.11 -9.92
CA LEU A 107 -6.08 11.57 -10.04
C LEU A 107 -7.11 12.64 -10.37
N GLU A 108 -6.90 13.88 -9.92
CA GLU A 108 -7.83 14.98 -10.16
C GLU A 108 -7.89 15.35 -11.66
N HIS A 109 -6.83 15.14 -12.41
CA HIS A 109 -6.78 15.39 -13.86
C HIS A 109 -7.59 14.36 -14.66
N ALA A 110 -7.93 13.22 -14.07
CA ALA A 110 -8.74 12.18 -14.69
C ALA A 110 -10.25 12.39 -14.45
N ALA A 111 -10.67 13.49 -13.83
CA ALA A 111 -12.09 13.77 -13.60
C ALA A 111 -12.86 13.80 -14.94
N GLY A 112 -13.97 13.06 -15.02
CA GLY A 112 -14.78 12.89 -16.23
C GLY A 112 -14.24 11.85 -17.24
N ALA A 113 -13.00 11.35 -17.06
CA ALA A 113 -12.41 10.38 -17.96
C ALA A 113 -12.49 8.94 -17.39
N ASP A 114 -12.23 7.98 -18.26
CA ASP A 114 -11.97 6.60 -17.86
C ASP A 114 -10.56 6.50 -17.24
N VAL A 115 -10.42 5.66 -16.20
CA VAL A 115 -9.16 5.45 -15.50
C VAL A 115 -8.73 3.99 -15.64
N VAL A 116 -7.55 3.77 -16.17
CA VAL A 116 -6.93 2.44 -16.23
C VAL A 116 -5.70 2.42 -15.32
N ILE A 117 -5.72 1.53 -14.35
CA ILE A 117 -4.58 1.27 -13.45
C ILE A 117 -3.96 -0.07 -13.85
N VAL A 118 -2.67 -0.06 -14.12
CA VAL A 118 -1.90 -1.27 -14.44
C VAL A 118 -0.89 -1.53 -13.32
N ALA A 119 -0.94 -2.71 -12.74
CA ALA A 119 -0.07 -3.10 -11.63
C ALA A 119 0.58 -4.46 -11.87
N GLY A 120 1.87 -4.57 -11.58
CA GLY A 120 2.60 -5.84 -11.58
C GLY A 120 3.10 -6.19 -10.16
N GLY A 121 2.79 -7.39 -9.67
CA GLY A 121 3.29 -7.90 -8.39
C GLY A 121 3.12 -6.91 -7.22
N LEU A 122 4.22 -6.55 -6.55
CA LEU A 122 4.22 -5.61 -5.43
C LEU A 122 3.75 -4.20 -5.82
N GLY A 123 3.79 -3.85 -7.12
CA GLY A 123 3.37 -2.53 -7.61
C GLY A 123 1.89 -2.18 -7.33
N LEU A 124 1.06 -3.15 -7.00
CA LEU A 124 -0.30 -2.87 -6.53
C LEU A 124 -0.32 -2.13 -5.18
N ALA A 125 0.67 -2.33 -4.31
CA ALA A 125 0.72 -1.70 -3.00
C ALA A 125 0.71 -0.15 -3.07
N PRO A 126 1.59 0.53 -3.83
CA PRO A 126 1.56 1.99 -3.99
C PRO A 126 0.34 2.51 -4.77
N LEU A 127 -0.32 1.68 -5.56
CA LEU A 127 -1.52 2.06 -6.33
C LEU A 127 -2.83 1.86 -5.53
N ARG A 128 -2.80 1.07 -4.47
CA ARG A 128 -3.94 0.81 -3.60
C ARG A 128 -4.55 2.09 -2.99
N PRO A 129 -3.78 3.09 -2.49
CA PRO A 129 -4.32 4.37 -2.06
C PRO A 129 -5.08 5.13 -3.17
N ALA A 130 -4.64 5.01 -4.43
CA ALA A 130 -5.34 5.60 -5.57
C ALA A 130 -6.70 4.93 -5.79
N LEU A 131 -6.78 3.60 -5.69
CA LEU A 131 -8.02 2.85 -5.79
C LEU A 131 -9.03 3.26 -4.71
N TYR A 132 -8.59 3.42 -3.46
CA TYR A 132 -9.45 3.96 -2.39
C TYR A 132 -9.98 5.35 -2.71
N ARG A 133 -9.11 6.25 -3.21
CA ARG A 133 -9.51 7.60 -3.58
C ARG A 133 -10.52 7.61 -4.72
N LEU A 134 -10.31 6.80 -5.75
CA LEU A 134 -11.23 6.64 -6.87
C LEU A 134 -12.59 6.12 -6.42
N LEU A 135 -12.63 5.11 -5.55
CA LEU A 135 -13.86 4.57 -4.97
C LEU A 135 -14.59 5.61 -4.12
N ALA A 136 -13.89 6.33 -3.25
CA ALA A 136 -14.48 7.36 -2.40
C ALA A 136 -15.15 8.50 -3.20
N THR A 137 -14.69 8.72 -4.42
CA THR A 137 -15.20 9.76 -5.31
C THR A 137 -15.64 9.20 -6.67
N ARG A 138 -16.18 7.98 -6.68
CA ARG A 138 -16.44 7.14 -7.86
C ARG A 138 -17.18 7.85 -8.99
N ARG A 139 -18.18 8.66 -8.64
CA ARG A 139 -19.03 9.39 -9.60
C ARG A 139 -18.29 10.48 -10.40
N ARG A 140 -17.07 10.83 -10.00
CA ARG A 140 -16.24 11.81 -10.71
C ARG A 140 -15.56 11.24 -11.94
N TYR A 141 -15.56 9.92 -12.12
CA TYR A 141 -14.79 9.22 -13.17
C TYR A 141 -15.74 8.40 -14.05
N GLY A 142 -15.34 8.16 -15.28
CA GLY A 142 -15.93 7.20 -16.17
C GLY A 142 -15.71 5.76 -15.70
N ARG A 143 -15.30 4.87 -16.57
CA ARG A 143 -14.94 3.49 -16.18
C ARG A 143 -13.64 3.51 -15.37
N VAL A 144 -13.59 2.69 -14.32
CA VAL A 144 -12.34 2.44 -13.58
C VAL A 144 -11.97 0.98 -13.76
N VAL A 145 -10.79 0.74 -14.32
CA VAL A 145 -10.29 -0.59 -14.64
C VAL A 145 -8.97 -0.81 -13.89
N LEU A 146 -8.84 -1.93 -13.20
CA LEU A 146 -7.59 -2.42 -12.62
C LEU A 146 -7.14 -3.66 -13.40
N LEU A 147 -5.99 -3.54 -14.08
CA LEU A 147 -5.28 -4.67 -14.67
C LEU A 147 -4.14 -5.05 -13.72
N TYR A 148 -4.20 -6.25 -13.15
CA TYR A 148 -3.22 -6.69 -12.17
C TYR A 148 -2.58 -8.02 -12.57
N GLY A 149 -1.26 -8.01 -12.78
CA GLY A 149 -0.46 -9.18 -13.13
C GLY A 149 0.44 -9.65 -12.00
N THR A 150 0.54 -10.96 -11.82
CA THR A 150 1.48 -11.60 -10.89
C THR A 150 2.09 -12.85 -11.53
N ARG A 151 3.18 -13.37 -10.94
CA ARG A 151 3.83 -14.59 -11.47
C ARG A 151 2.95 -15.83 -11.33
N SER A 152 2.26 -15.95 -10.20
CA SER A 152 1.40 -17.10 -9.90
C SER A 152 0.20 -16.68 -9.04
N PRO A 153 -0.83 -17.51 -8.90
CA PRO A 153 -1.96 -17.24 -8.03
C PRO A 153 -1.59 -16.99 -6.56
N SER A 154 -0.53 -17.63 -6.06
CA SER A 154 -0.03 -17.45 -4.69
C SER A 154 0.69 -16.12 -4.46
N ASP A 155 1.04 -15.40 -5.54
CA ASP A 155 1.67 -14.08 -5.49
C ASP A 155 0.65 -12.93 -5.54
N VAL A 156 -0.64 -13.22 -5.64
CA VAL A 156 -1.72 -12.20 -5.65
C VAL A 156 -1.83 -11.56 -4.27
N LEU A 157 -1.59 -10.25 -4.20
CA LEU A 157 -1.74 -9.45 -2.98
C LEU A 157 -3.20 -9.06 -2.77
N PHE A 158 -3.60 -8.81 -1.52
CA PHE A 158 -4.90 -8.24 -1.15
C PHE A 158 -6.11 -8.98 -1.74
N GLN A 159 -6.05 -10.31 -1.84
CA GLN A 159 -7.05 -11.15 -2.52
C GLN A 159 -8.49 -10.83 -2.08
N ARG A 160 -8.74 -10.74 -0.77
CA ARG A 160 -10.09 -10.45 -0.23
C ARG A 160 -10.61 -9.08 -0.68
N GLU A 161 -9.76 -8.09 -0.73
CA GLU A 161 -10.12 -6.73 -1.12
C GLU A 161 -10.36 -6.63 -2.63
N LEU A 162 -9.52 -7.30 -3.43
CA LEU A 162 -9.74 -7.42 -4.88
C LEU A 162 -11.06 -8.11 -5.21
N GLU A 163 -11.45 -9.14 -4.46
CA GLU A 163 -12.74 -9.79 -4.58
C GLU A 163 -13.90 -8.85 -4.20
N GLN A 164 -13.76 -8.08 -3.11
CA GLN A 164 -14.76 -7.08 -2.71
C GLN A 164 -14.95 -6.02 -3.80
N TRP A 165 -13.87 -5.47 -4.35
CA TRP A 165 -13.95 -4.49 -5.43
C TRP A 165 -14.59 -5.06 -6.70
N ARG A 166 -14.27 -6.30 -7.04
CA ARG A 166 -14.91 -7.00 -8.17
C ARG A 166 -16.42 -7.16 -7.97
N HIS A 167 -16.85 -7.55 -6.76
CA HIS A 167 -18.26 -7.73 -6.45
C HIS A 167 -19.04 -6.42 -6.35
N SER A 168 -18.40 -5.32 -5.98
CA SER A 168 -19.06 -4.01 -5.91
C SER A 168 -19.49 -3.50 -7.29
N GLY A 169 -18.84 -3.95 -8.36
CA GLY A 169 -19.08 -3.48 -9.73
C GLY A 169 -18.58 -2.05 -9.99
N GLU A 170 -17.95 -1.40 -9.01
CA GLU A 170 -17.45 -0.04 -9.15
C GLU A 170 -16.09 0.04 -9.85
N ILE A 171 -15.32 -1.06 -9.80
CA ILE A 171 -14.04 -1.23 -10.51
C ILE A 171 -14.09 -2.53 -11.30
N ASP A 172 -13.73 -2.49 -12.59
CA ASP A 172 -13.49 -3.67 -13.41
C ASP A 172 -12.11 -4.25 -13.06
N VAL A 173 -12.07 -5.26 -12.19
CA VAL A 173 -10.83 -5.89 -11.71
C VAL A 173 -10.51 -7.10 -12.56
N ARG A 174 -9.38 -7.05 -13.28
CA ARG A 174 -8.86 -8.15 -14.10
C ARG A 174 -7.51 -8.57 -13.58
N ILE A 175 -7.40 -9.86 -13.22
CA ILE A 175 -6.17 -10.44 -12.69
C ILE A 175 -5.64 -11.45 -13.70
N THR A 176 -4.35 -11.34 -14.02
CA THR A 176 -3.61 -12.31 -14.83
C THR A 176 -2.42 -12.86 -14.05
N VAL A 177 -2.01 -14.08 -14.39
CA VAL A 177 -0.82 -14.72 -13.82
C VAL A 177 0.05 -15.27 -14.95
N ASP A 178 1.37 -15.20 -14.79
CA ASP A 178 2.29 -15.74 -15.81
C ASP A 178 2.20 -17.27 -15.89
N HIS A 179 2.04 -17.92 -14.72
CA HIS A 179 1.94 -19.38 -14.59
C HIS A 179 0.74 -19.74 -13.71
N ALA A 180 -0.14 -20.59 -14.25
CA ALA A 180 -1.35 -21.03 -13.57
C ALA A 180 -1.29 -22.52 -13.20
N LEU A 181 -1.90 -22.88 -12.07
CA LEU A 181 -2.29 -24.25 -11.76
C LEU A 181 -3.67 -24.55 -12.38
N GLU A 182 -4.00 -25.83 -12.53
CA GLU A 182 -5.28 -26.27 -13.11
C GLU A 182 -6.52 -25.70 -12.42
N THR A 183 -6.39 -25.32 -11.14
CA THR A 183 -7.48 -24.71 -10.35
C THR A 183 -7.70 -23.22 -10.64
N TRP A 184 -6.78 -22.57 -11.36
CA TRP A 184 -6.91 -21.15 -11.71
C TRP A 184 -7.99 -20.92 -12.75
N ARG A 185 -8.87 -19.94 -12.53
CA ARG A 185 -9.99 -19.60 -13.43
C ARG A 185 -9.86 -18.19 -14.04
N GLY A 186 -8.76 -17.48 -13.74
CA GLY A 186 -8.46 -16.16 -14.30
C GLY A 186 -7.68 -16.23 -15.61
N HIS A 187 -7.22 -15.06 -16.04
CA HIS A 187 -6.37 -14.95 -17.23
C HIS A 187 -4.97 -15.47 -16.98
N VAL A 188 -4.32 -15.97 -18.03
CA VAL A 188 -2.92 -16.40 -18.03
C VAL A 188 -2.18 -15.59 -19.09
N GLY A 189 -1.03 -15.02 -18.69
CA GLY A 189 -0.19 -14.15 -19.50
C GLY A 189 0.24 -12.91 -18.75
N VAL A 190 1.11 -12.12 -19.35
CA VAL A 190 1.58 -10.84 -18.77
C VAL A 190 0.50 -9.78 -18.78
N VAL A 191 0.62 -8.80 -17.87
CA VAL A 191 -0.23 -7.62 -17.79
C VAL A 191 0.30 -6.51 -18.70
#